data_72e86017cb682255d2382abc1ea51e15
#
_entry.id   72e86017cb682255d2382abc1ea51e15
#
_cell.length_a   1.000
_cell.length_b   1.000
_cell.length_c   1.000
_cell.angle_alpha   90.00
_cell.angle_beta   90.00
_cell.angle_gamma   90.00
#
_symmetry.space_group_name_H-M   'P 1'
#
loop_
_entity.id
_entity.type
_entity.pdbx_description
1 polymer ?
#
loop_
_entity_poly.entity_id
_entity_poly.type
_entity_poly.pdbx_seq_one_letter_code
_entity_poly.pdbx_strand_id
1 'polypeptide(L)'
;GHIQEVIIQNFTTSPGIEMENWEEPTFLDMVRTVIAGKLLFRDTDVSIQVPPNLNHDTAQIFLLCGADDWGGVSPVSPDYVNPTSPWPTLDELNRLTQDAGFELIERMCVYEKYVNDKWLNETLLEKIANLS
;
A
#
# COMPACT_ATOMS: atom_id res chain seq x y z
N GLY A 1 -0.50 -9.89 -17.44
CA GLY A 1 0.03 -10.45 -16.21
C GLY A 1 -1.07 -10.75 -15.22
N HIS A 2 -0.75 -11.51 -14.20
CA HIS A 2 -1.66 -11.89 -13.12
C HIS A 2 -1.33 -11.13 -11.80
N ILE A 3 -0.22 -10.40 -11.80
CA ILE A 3 0.17 -9.57 -10.65
C ILE A 3 -0.52 -8.22 -10.81
N GLN A 4 -1.31 -7.85 -9.81
CA GLN A 4 -2.00 -6.58 -9.75
C GLN A 4 -1.13 -5.53 -9.07
N GLU A 5 -0.48 -5.91 -7.97
CA GLU A 5 0.27 -5.03 -7.10
C GLU A 5 1.44 -5.75 -6.44
N VAL A 6 2.42 -4.98 -6.02
CA VAL A 6 3.54 -5.42 -5.18
C VAL A 6 3.58 -4.53 -3.95
N ILE A 7 3.48 -5.14 -2.78
CA ILE A 7 3.56 -4.44 -1.50
C ILE A 7 5.01 -4.44 -1.04
N ILE A 8 5.57 -3.25 -0.82
CA ILE A 8 6.88 -3.07 -0.23
C ILE A 8 6.68 -2.62 1.21
N GLN A 9 6.87 -3.55 2.12
CA GLN A 9 6.66 -3.35 3.55
C GLN A 9 7.98 -3.51 4.29
N ASN A 10 8.32 -2.55 5.15
CA ASN A 10 9.46 -2.67 6.03
C ASN A 10 9.19 -3.71 7.12
N PHE A 11 10.21 -4.48 7.42
CA PHE A 11 10.23 -5.35 8.59
C PHE A 11 10.38 -4.50 9.85
N THR A 12 9.60 -4.83 10.88
CA THR A 12 9.73 -4.27 12.23
C THR A 12 9.88 -5.40 13.23
N THR A 13 10.81 -5.25 14.17
CA THR A 13 11.03 -6.27 15.20
C THR A 13 9.96 -6.20 16.29
N SER A 14 9.72 -7.33 16.93
CA SER A 14 8.86 -7.42 18.11
C SER A 14 9.40 -8.48 19.07
N PRO A 15 9.23 -8.32 20.39
CA PRO A 15 9.62 -9.32 21.35
C PRO A 15 8.92 -10.67 21.09
N GLY A 16 9.68 -11.76 21.17
CA GLY A 16 9.15 -13.12 21.06
C GLY A 16 9.01 -13.68 19.65
N ILE A 17 9.38 -12.94 18.61
CA ILE A 17 9.47 -13.46 17.23
C ILE A 17 10.87 -14.01 16.95
N GLU A 18 10.99 -14.94 15.98
CA GLU A 18 12.28 -15.53 15.60
C GLU A 18 13.32 -14.48 15.17
N MET A 19 12.85 -13.39 14.54
CA MET A 19 13.68 -12.29 14.04
C MET A 19 13.81 -11.12 15.03
N GLU A 20 13.54 -11.33 16.31
CA GLU A 20 13.54 -10.27 17.33
C GLU A 20 14.85 -9.44 17.38
N ASN A 21 15.98 -10.06 17.08
CA ASN A 21 17.29 -9.44 17.12
C ASN A 21 17.87 -9.07 15.75
N TRP A 22 17.04 -9.08 14.70
CA TRP A 22 17.47 -8.67 13.37
C TRP A 22 17.43 -7.16 13.24
N GLU A 23 18.31 -6.62 12.39
CA GLU A 23 18.29 -5.21 12.05
C GLU A 23 17.07 -4.88 11.19
N GLU A 24 16.36 -3.83 11.56
CA GLU A 24 15.29 -3.29 10.76
C GLU A 24 15.86 -2.53 9.55
N PRO A 25 15.19 -2.54 8.39
CA PRO A 25 15.62 -1.76 7.24
C PRO A 25 15.62 -0.27 7.59
N THR A 26 16.65 0.42 7.15
CA THR A 26 16.71 1.87 7.28
C THR A 26 15.70 2.54 6.34
N PHE A 27 15.37 3.80 6.63
CA PHE A 27 14.58 4.61 5.71
C PHE A 27 15.15 4.61 4.28
N LEU A 28 16.48 4.67 4.15
CA LEU A 28 17.16 4.69 2.86
C LEU A 28 17.05 3.35 2.12
N ASP A 29 16.99 2.25 2.83
CA ASP A 29 16.76 0.93 2.24
C ASP A 29 15.34 0.83 1.69
N MET A 30 14.36 1.37 2.41
CA MET A 30 13.00 1.46 1.93
C MET A 30 12.88 2.33 0.66
N VAL A 31 13.47 3.53 0.66
CA VAL A 31 13.52 4.42 -0.51
C VAL A 31 14.11 3.70 -1.72
N ARG A 32 15.26 3.06 -1.57
CA ARG A 32 15.92 2.30 -2.64
C ARG A 32 15.04 1.17 -3.17
N THR A 33 14.38 0.46 -2.27
CA THR A 33 13.53 -0.68 -2.63
C THR A 33 12.29 -0.22 -3.39
N VAL A 34 11.63 0.87 -2.97
CA VAL A 34 10.49 1.46 -3.68
C VAL A 34 10.88 1.92 -5.08
N ILE A 35 12.00 2.65 -5.21
CA ILE A 35 12.53 3.10 -6.51
C ILE A 35 12.86 1.89 -7.40
N ALA A 36 13.54 0.88 -6.85
CA ALA A 36 13.88 -0.33 -7.59
C ALA A 36 12.62 -1.08 -8.07
N GLY A 37 11.61 -1.22 -7.19
CA GLY A 37 10.32 -1.80 -7.54
C GLY A 37 9.66 -1.04 -8.68
N LYS A 38 9.57 0.28 -8.56
CA LYS A 38 8.98 1.13 -9.63
C LYS A 38 9.70 0.99 -10.96
N LEU A 39 11.03 0.96 -10.95
CA LEU A 39 11.83 0.79 -12.16
C LEU A 39 11.67 -0.60 -12.79
N LEU A 40 11.60 -1.65 -11.98
CA LEU A 40 11.39 -3.02 -12.46
C LEU A 40 10.02 -3.20 -13.12
N PHE A 41 9.00 -2.55 -12.60
CA PHE A 41 7.62 -2.68 -13.09
C PHE A 41 7.15 -1.51 -13.97
N ARG A 42 8.05 -0.58 -14.36
CA ARG A 42 7.71 0.66 -15.09
C ARG A 42 6.96 0.43 -16.42
N ASP A 43 7.25 -0.68 -17.10
CA ASP A 43 6.64 -1.02 -18.38
C ASP A 43 5.46 -2.01 -18.22
N THR A 44 4.87 -2.05 -17.02
CA THR A 44 3.75 -2.91 -16.66
C THR A 44 2.67 -2.09 -15.96
N ASP A 45 1.49 -2.71 -15.78
CA ASP A 45 0.39 -2.12 -15.02
C ASP A 45 0.41 -2.52 -13.53
N VAL A 46 1.53 -2.99 -13.02
CA VAL A 46 1.67 -3.38 -11.61
C VAL A 46 1.85 -2.15 -10.75
N SER A 47 1.00 -1.99 -9.75
CA SER A 47 1.09 -0.91 -8.76
C SER A 47 2.08 -1.24 -7.65
N ILE A 48 2.82 -0.24 -7.19
CA ILE A 48 3.69 -0.35 -6.02
C ILE A 48 2.96 0.23 -4.82
N GLN A 49 2.75 -0.60 -3.80
CA GLN A 49 2.12 -0.20 -2.54
C GLN A 49 3.13 -0.08 -1.40
N VAL A 50 2.92 0.88 -0.53
CA VAL A 50 3.67 1.04 0.72
C VAL A 50 2.69 1.28 1.87
N PRO A 51 2.68 0.45 2.93
CA PRO A 51 1.82 0.68 4.08
C PRO A 51 2.20 1.97 4.81
N PRO A 52 1.26 2.90 5.04
CA PRO A 52 1.57 4.20 5.63
C PRO A 52 1.83 4.13 7.14
N ASN A 53 1.26 3.16 7.85
CA ASN A 53 1.35 3.02 9.31
C ASN A 53 2.75 2.66 9.82
N LEU A 54 3.59 2.05 9.00
CA LEU A 54 4.96 1.70 9.37
C LEU A 54 5.96 2.85 9.11
N ASN A 55 5.51 3.94 8.50
CA ASN A 55 6.36 5.04 8.04
C ASN A 55 5.72 6.41 8.28
N HIS A 56 5.03 6.61 9.40
CA HIS A 56 4.20 7.79 9.69
C HIS A 56 4.83 9.14 9.30
N ASP A 57 6.10 9.36 9.67
CA ASP A 57 6.76 10.65 9.48
C ASP A 57 7.35 10.84 8.08
N THR A 58 7.40 9.78 7.28
CA THR A 58 8.14 9.76 6.01
C THR A 58 7.35 9.15 4.85
N ALA A 59 6.12 8.70 5.11
CA ALA A 59 5.30 7.96 4.15
C ALA A 59 5.16 8.71 2.81
N GLN A 60 4.93 10.04 2.84
CA GLN A 60 4.77 10.85 1.64
C GLN A 60 6.00 10.81 0.70
N ILE A 61 7.20 10.52 1.22
CA ILE A 61 8.41 10.42 0.39
C ILE A 61 8.34 9.22 -0.54
N PHE A 62 7.67 8.14 -0.14
CA PHE A 62 7.52 6.96 -0.99
C PHE A 62 6.65 7.23 -2.22
N LEU A 63 5.68 8.16 -2.15
CA LEU A 63 4.94 8.62 -3.34
C LEU A 63 5.88 9.30 -4.33
N LEU A 64 6.79 10.15 -3.84
CA LEU A 64 7.81 10.80 -4.68
C LEU A 64 8.82 9.78 -5.25
N CYS A 65 9.01 8.65 -4.59
CA CYS A 65 9.85 7.54 -5.05
C CYS A 65 9.14 6.62 -6.04
N GLY A 66 7.84 6.81 -6.27
CA GLY A 66 7.05 6.06 -7.24
C GLY A 66 6.11 5.02 -6.66
N ALA A 67 5.78 5.08 -5.37
CA ALA A 67 4.64 4.35 -4.85
C ALA A 67 3.34 4.90 -5.44
N ASP A 68 2.45 4.00 -5.83
CA ASP A 68 1.19 4.33 -6.50
C ASP A 68 -0.01 4.24 -5.55
N ASP A 69 0.16 3.55 -4.41
CA ASP A 69 -0.95 3.13 -3.57
C ASP A 69 -0.51 2.97 -2.11
N TRP A 70 -1.39 3.31 -1.18
CA TRP A 70 -1.19 3.08 0.25
C TRP A 70 -1.57 1.67 0.71
N GLY A 71 -2.26 0.91 -0.15
CA GLY A 71 -2.80 -0.40 0.19
C GLY A 71 -4.07 -0.33 1.02
N GLY A 72 -4.36 -1.44 1.70
CA GLY A 72 -5.54 -1.53 2.56
C GLY A 72 -5.34 -0.82 3.89
N VAL A 73 -5.93 0.35 4.06
CA VAL A 73 -5.95 1.09 5.32
C VAL A 73 -7.28 0.89 6.02
N SER A 74 -7.27 0.50 7.29
CA SER A 74 -8.51 0.36 8.07
C SER A 74 -8.65 1.49 9.10
N PRO A 75 -9.64 2.37 8.95
CA PRO A 75 -9.92 3.37 9.95
C PRO A 75 -10.64 2.82 11.20
N VAL A 76 -11.06 1.55 11.17
CA VAL A 76 -11.95 0.95 12.18
C VAL A 76 -11.25 -0.13 13.00
N SER A 77 -10.32 -0.89 12.40
CA SER A 77 -9.62 -1.97 13.08
C SER A 77 -8.13 -1.68 13.22
N PRO A 78 -7.49 -2.09 14.32
CA PRO A 78 -6.04 -2.00 14.46
C PRO A 78 -5.33 -2.91 13.44
N ASP A 79 -4.07 -2.61 13.16
CA ASP A 79 -3.19 -3.55 12.49
C ASP A 79 -2.80 -4.66 13.47
N TYR A 80 -3.36 -5.86 13.28
CA TYR A 80 -3.08 -7.01 14.15
C TYR A 80 -1.70 -7.63 13.90
N VAL A 81 -1.05 -7.31 12.81
CA VAL A 81 0.32 -7.76 12.49
C VAL A 81 1.32 -6.81 13.15
N ASN A 82 1.06 -5.50 13.12
CA ASN A 82 1.90 -4.46 13.69
C ASN A 82 1.10 -3.61 14.68
N PRO A 83 0.72 -4.17 15.84
CA PRO A 83 -0.22 -3.53 16.77
C PRO A 83 0.31 -2.23 17.39
N THR A 84 1.60 -2.00 17.35
CA THR A 84 2.26 -0.77 17.82
C THR A 84 2.29 0.35 16.78
N SER A 85 1.87 0.06 15.55
CA SER A 85 1.88 0.99 14.42
C SER A 85 0.44 1.22 13.94
N PRO A 86 -0.32 2.13 14.58
CA PRO A 86 -1.71 2.38 14.22
C PRO A 86 -1.83 2.94 12.80
N TRP A 87 -2.95 2.65 12.15
CA TRP A 87 -3.26 3.26 10.85
C TRP A 87 -3.45 4.77 11.00
N PRO A 88 -2.97 5.59 10.06
CA PRO A 88 -3.35 6.99 10.00
C PRO A 88 -4.87 7.12 9.77
N THR A 89 -5.44 8.20 10.24
CA THR A 89 -6.81 8.56 9.86
C THR A 89 -6.89 8.90 8.38
N LEU A 90 -8.08 8.84 7.78
CA LEU A 90 -8.27 9.20 6.38
C LEU A 90 -7.88 10.66 6.11
N ASP A 91 -8.14 11.57 7.05
CA ASP A 91 -7.75 12.98 6.94
C ASP A 91 -6.23 13.16 6.96
N GLU A 92 -5.52 12.44 7.83
CA GLU A 92 -4.06 12.43 7.86
C GLU A 92 -3.48 11.86 6.55
N LEU A 93 -4.03 10.74 6.08
CA LEU A 93 -3.59 10.11 4.84
C LEU A 93 -3.82 11.03 3.64
N ASN A 94 -4.97 11.70 3.58
CA ASN A 94 -5.27 12.67 2.54
C ASN A 94 -4.28 13.85 2.58
N ARG A 95 -4.00 14.39 3.77
CA ARG A 95 -3.03 15.47 3.92
C ARG A 95 -1.62 15.04 3.49
N LEU A 96 -1.14 13.87 3.93
CA LEU A 96 0.16 13.33 3.53
C LEU A 96 0.27 13.18 2.01
N THR A 97 -0.81 12.72 1.37
CA THR A 97 -0.86 12.56 -0.09
C THR A 97 -0.83 13.90 -0.82
N GLN A 98 -1.60 14.88 -0.34
CA GLN A 98 -1.62 16.24 -0.90
C GLN A 98 -0.31 16.98 -0.70
N ASP A 99 0.34 16.84 0.46
CA ASP A 99 1.65 17.45 0.75
C ASP A 99 2.74 16.93 -0.20
N ALA A 100 2.59 15.70 -0.72
CA ALA A 100 3.45 15.16 -1.76
C ALA A 100 3.06 15.61 -3.19
N GLY A 101 1.97 16.37 -3.36
CA GLY A 101 1.49 16.85 -4.64
C GLY A 101 0.57 15.87 -5.39
N PHE A 102 0.01 14.88 -4.70
CA PHE A 102 -0.90 13.88 -5.27
C PHE A 102 -2.32 14.02 -4.69
N GLU A 103 -3.27 13.37 -5.31
CA GLU A 103 -4.65 13.26 -4.85
C GLU A 103 -4.89 11.86 -4.29
N LEU A 104 -5.52 11.77 -3.11
CA LEU A 104 -5.97 10.51 -2.55
C LEU A 104 -7.32 10.14 -3.15
N ILE A 105 -7.38 9.00 -3.81
CA ILE A 105 -8.59 8.46 -4.43
C ILE A 105 -8.93 7.12 -3.77
N GLU A 106 -10.17 6.99 -3.31
CA GLU A 106 -10.68 5.72 -2.83
C GLU A 106 -10.85 4.75 -4.00
N ARG A 107 -10.45 3.51 -3.80
CA ARG A 107 -10.66 2.41 -4.75
C ARG A 107 -11.13 1.14 -4.08
N MET A 108 -11.70 0.25 -4.83
CA MET A 108 -11.97 -1.12 -4.39
C MET A 108 -10.68 -1.93 -4.26
N CYS A 109 -10.73 -3.04 -3.53
CA CYS A 109 -9.61 -3.98 -3.39
C CYS A 109 -9.18 -4.63 -4.72
N VAL A 110 -10.02 -4.60 -5.74
CA VAL A 110 -9.70 -5.03 -7.10
C VAL A 110 -9.59 -3.80 -8.02
N TYR A 111 -8.51 -3.69 -8.80
CA TYR A 111 -8.36 -2.59 -9.76
C TYR A 111 -9.35 -2.72 -10.92
N GLU A 112 -9.83 -1.58 -11.43
CA GLU A 112 -10.86 -1.50 -12.48
C GLU A 112 -10.58 -2.38 -13.71
N LYS A 113 -9.30 -2.44 -14.13
CA LYS A 113 -8.87 -3.28 -15.27
C LYS A 113 -9.15 -4.78 -15.08
N TYR A 114 -9.37 -5.24 -13.84
CA TYR A 114 -9.72 -6.63 -13.52
C TYR A 114 -11.21 -6.81 -13.22
N VAL A 115 -12.01 -5.74 -13.26
CA VAL A 115 -13.46 -5.80 -13.09
C VAL A 115 -14.10 -6.21 -14.43
N ASN A 116 -13.99 -7.48 -14.75
CA ASN A 116 -14.55 -8.06 -15.96
C ASN A 116 -14.77 -9.58 -15.79
N ASP A 117 -15.47 -10.19 -16.73
CA ASP A 117 -15.86 -11.60 -16.74
C ASP A 117 -14.69 -12.60 -16.79
N LYS A 118 -13.53 -12.15 -17.24
CA LYS A 118 -12.30 -12.98 -17.24
C LYS A 118 -11.80 -13.26 -15.82
N TRP A 119 -12.02 -12.33 -14.89
CA TRP A 119 -11.45 -12.37 -13.54
C TRP A 119 -12.48 -12.53 -12.44
N LEU A 120 -13.70 -12.04 -12.64
CA LEU A 120 -14.78 -12.02 -11.65
C LEU A 120 -15.99 -12.76 -12.17
N ASN A 121 -16.69 -13.46 -11.27
CA ASN A 121 -17.97 -14.07 -11.63
C ASN A 121 -19.08 -13.01 -11.74
N GLU A 122 -20.16 -13.37 -12.41
CA GLU A 122 -21.31 -12.50 -12.69
C GLU A 122 -21.90 -11.87 -11.41
N THR A 123 -22.03 -12.64 -10.34
CA THR A 123 -22.56 -12.14 -9.06
C THR A 123 -21.71 -11.04 -8.44
N LEU A 124 -20.37 -11.10 -8.59
CA LEU A 124 -19.47 -10.06 -8.11
C LEU A 124 -19.52 -8.83 -9.00
N LEU A 125 -19.60 -9.01 -10.32
CA LEU A 125 -19.73 -7.90 -11.27
C LEU A 125 -21.02 -7.12 -11.03
N GLU A 126 -22.15 -7.81 -10.81
CA GLU A 126 -23.42 -7.15 -10.47
C GLU A 126 -23.33 -6.37 -9.14
N LYS A 127 -22.69 -6.94 -8.12
CA LYS A 127 -22.50 -6.24 -6.84
C LYS A 127 -21.64 -4.99 -6.98
N ILE A 128 -20.57 -5.05 -7.75
CA ILE A 128 -19.69 -3.91 -8.01
C ILE A 128 -20.43 -2.81 -8.76
N ALA A 129 -21.20 -3.17 -9.80
CA ALA A 129 -21.99 -2.22 -10.55
C ALA A 129 -23.05 -1.47 -9.72
N ASN A 130 -23.51 -2.07 -8.62
CA ASN A 130 -24.46 -1.45 -7.69
C ASN A 130 -23.78 -0.59 -6.59
N LEU A 131 -22.43 -0.59 -6.50
CA LEU A 131 -21.68 0.26 -5.58
C LEU A 131 -21.18 1.56 -6.24
N SER A 132 -21.23 1.62 -7.56
CA SER A 132 -20.87 2.79 -8.38
C SER A 132 -22.05 3.71 -8.56
#